data_4ef738179309f90e4b275953696934b3
#
_entry.id   4ef738179309f90e4b275953696934b3
#
_cell.length_a   1.000
_cell.length_b   1.000
_cell.length_c   1.000
_cell.angle_alpha   90.00
_cell.angle_beta   90.00
_cell.angle_gamma   90.00
#
_symmetry.space_group_name_H-M   'P 1'
#
loop_
_entity.id
_entity.type
_entity.pdbx_description
1 polymer ?
#
loop_
_entity_poly.entity_id
_entity_poly.type
_entity_poly.pdbx_seq_one_letter_code
_entity_poly.pdbx_strand_id
1 'polypeptide(L)'
;MAKSVKANYLFNLINSASQLLFPLITFPYASRIMMADGIGQVNFFQSIISYISLFTCLGIPMYAIREVAKVRDNPEKMTRITVEILLLHAFLTLLGYMAVAVICLTVTKVQTDIPLFLLLSATIFFTAIGCEWFYQGIEDFKYVAIRGMVVKTISVILLFLLVKSKEDILWYGAYSVLGVLGGNIFNFVRLRKYLHKDMIEFRALHPFSHLKPAIHIFAFNVIVSIYLQLNNVLLGFMKDAEAVGYFTAATKILVITMSLSSSLGAVIMPRTSNLIAENKMDEFKVLIQKSYDFILALAMPLTVGLIFTSPSVILLLSGESFAPAILTSQIVALNILMVGISGVMGLQVLYPMGRINIVILCTFIGAVVNVVLNVLLIPVYGHNGTAVAYMLAEVAVTVSMFIIGRRYIPIQFFKKEHLHYVLGSVVMGGCLYILSQFYLGSMKTLVVMIIAGCLVYTLILLVLKNSISALFFEMIKLSLIHI
;
A
#
# COMPACT_ATOMS: atom_id res chain seq x y z
N MET A 1 -1.30 31.46 13.43
CA MET A 1 0.14 31.09 13.34
C MET A 1 0.31 30.16 12.16
N ALA A 2 1.09 30.52 11.18
CA ALA A 2 1.41 29.63 10.05
C ALA A 2 2.12 28.38 10.61
N LYS A 3 1.49 27.22 10.46
CA LYS A 3 2.07 25.94 10.90
C LYS A 3 3.32 25.68 10.06
N SER A 4 4.45 25.35 10.72
CA SER A 4 5.72 25.10 10.03
C SER A 4 5.55 23.92 9.04
N VAL A 5 5.82 24.15 7.76
CA VAL A 5 5.79 23.12 6.72
C VAL A 5 6.71 21.95 7.07
N LYS A 6 7.87 22.23 7.69
CA LYS A 6 8.81 21.20 8.17
C LYS A 6 8.20 20.30 9.25
N ALA A 7 7.46 20.89 10.20
CA ALA A 7 6.80 20.13 11.26
C ALA A 7 5.67 19.24 10.70
N ASN A 8 4.86 19.77 9.77
CA ASN A 8 3.81 19.00 9.10
C ASN A 8 4.39 17.81 8.31
N TYR A 9 5.50 18.03 7.60
CA TYR A 9 6.21 16.98 6.90
C TYR A 9 6.71 15.88 7.85
N LEU A 10 7.33 16.26 8.97
CA LEU A 10 7.79 15.30 9.98
C LEU A 10 6.64 14.46 10.56
N PHE A 11 5.51 15.08 10.90
CA PHE A 11 4.33 14.37 11.41
C PHE A 11 3.75 13.41 10.37
N ASN A 12 3.74 13.79 9.10
CA ASN A 12 3.31 12.91 8.01
C ASN A 12 4.25 11.71 7.83
N LEU A 13 5.58 11.92 7.92
CA LEU A 13 6.57 10.84 7.91
C LEU A 13 6.37 9.86 9.07
N ILE A 14 6.16 10.37 10.30
CA ILE A 14 5.91 9.54 11.48
C ILE A 14 4.63 8.72 11.28
N ASN A 15 3.57 9.32 10.76
CA ASN A 15 2.32 8.61 10.46
C ASN A 15 2.54 7.51 9.43
N SER A 16 3.25 7.79 8.34
CA SER A 16 3.57 6.81 7.28
C SER A 16 4.46 5.68 7.81
N ALA A 17 5.51 5.98 8.57
CA ALA A 17 6.36 4.98 9.20
C ALA A 17 5.57 4.08 10.16
N SER A 18 4.63 4.65 10.91
CA SER A 18 3.77 3.88 11.81
C SER A 18 2.90 2.86 11.08
N GLN A 19 2.46 3.16 9.85
CA GLN A 19 1.66 2.21 9.05
C GLN A 19 2.45 0.95 8.64
N LEU A 20 3.77 1.03 8.59
CA LEU A 20 4.64 -0.12 8.29
C LEU A 20 5.09 -0.83 9.57
N LEU A 21 5.45 -0.09 10.61
CA LEU A 21 6.03 -0.65 11.83
C LEU A 21 5.00 -1.42 12.68
N PHE A 22 3.76 -0.92 12.81
CA PHE A 22 2.74 -1.61 13.59
C PHE A 22 2.41 -3.02 13.06
N PRO A 23 2.16 -3.22 11.74
CA PRO A 23 1.98 -4.56 11.19
C PRO A 23 3.18 -5.49 11.39
N LEU A 24 4.42 -4.97 11.37
CA LEU A 24 5.62 -5.78 11.63
C LEU A 24 5.64 -6.39 13.04
N ILE A 25 5.03 -5.71 14.02
CA ILE A 25 4.93 -6.20 15.40
C ILE A 25 3.71 -7.10 15.58
N THR A 26 2.58 -6.70 15.01
CA THR A 26 1.29 -7.35 15.26
C THR A 26 1.06 -8.59 14.42
N PHE A 27 1.54 -8.60 13.18
CA PHE A 27 1.34 -9.73 12.27
C PHE A 27 2.02 -11.00 12.75
N PRO A 28 3.29 -11.00 13.25
CA PRO A 28 3.92 -12.20 13.79
C PRO A 28 3.19 -12.81 14.98
N TYR A 29 2.56 -11.99 15.80
CA TYR A 29 1.74 -12.46 16.91
C TYR A 29 0.41 -13.06 16.40
N ALA A 30 -0.31 -12.27 15.62
CA ALA A 30 -1.63 -12.67 15.14
C ALA A 30 -1.57 -13.94 14.26
N SER A 31 -0.57 -14.06 13.37
CA SER A 31 -0.43 -15.20 12.48
C SER A 31 -0.18 -16.52 13.22
N ARG A 32 0.58 -16.49 14.34
CA ARG A 32 0.83 -17.68 15.14
C ARG A 32 -0.40 -18.16 15.91
N ILE A 33 -1.30 -17.26 16.28
CA ILE A 33 -2.53 -17.59 17.03
C ILE A 33 -3.66 -17.94 16.07
N MET A 34 -3.93 -17.07 15.10
CA MET A 34 -5.05 -17.22 14.17
C MET A 34 -4.77 -18.25 13.08
N MET A 35 -3.50 -18.64 12.86
CA MET A 35 -3.07 -19.50 11.77
C MET A 35 -3.46 -18.93 10.38
N ALA A 36 -3.23 -19.69 9.31
CA ALA A 36 -3.51 -19.24 7.96
C ALA A 36 -5.01 -19.05 7.70
N ASP A 37 -5.83 -19.94 8.23
CA ASP A 37 -7.28 -19.89 8.05
C ASP A 37 -7.90 -18.63 8.67
N GLY A 38 -7.64 -18.33 9.95
CA GLY A 38 -8.18 -17.14 10.61
C GLY A 38 -7.67 -15.83 10.00
N ILE A 39 -6.36 -15.76 9.66
CA ILE A 39 -5.80 -14.61 8.94
C ILE A 39 -6.49 -14.45 7.58
N GLY A 40 -6.68 -15.55 6.86
CA GLY A 40 -7.29 -15.56 5.55
C GLY A 40 -8.76 -15.16 5.58
N GLN A 41 -9.54 -15.69 6.53
CA GLN A 41 -10.96 -15.36 6.68
C GLN A 41 -11.18 -13.88 6.93
N VAL A 42 -10.42 -13.27 7.85
CA VAL A 42 -10.50 -11.83 8.10
C VAL A 42 -10.10 -11.03 6.85
N ASN A 43 -9.00 -11.39 6.17
CA ASN A 43 -8.56 -10.66 4.97
C ASN A 43 -9.49 -10.86 3.76
N PHE A 44 -10.10 -12.02 3.59
CA PHE A 44 -11.11 -12.26 2.57
C PHE A 44 -12.33 -11.36 2.77
N PHE A 45 -12.93 -11.38 3.97
CA PHE A 45 -14.07 -10.54 4.29
C PHE A 45 -13.72 -9.05 4.21
N GLN A 46 -12.55 -8.66 4.70
CA GLN A 46 -12.09 -7.28 4.64
C GLN A 46 -11.88 -6.80 3.20
N SER A 47 -11.47 -7.70 2.29
CA SER A 47 -11.32 -7.37 0.86
C SER A 47 -12.67 -7.11 0.20
N ILE A 48 -13.71 -7.89 0.52
CA ILE A 48 -15.09 -7.64 0.06
C ILE A 48 -15.59 -6.29 0.59
N ILE A 49 -15.43 -6.05 1.88
CA ILE A 49 -15.85 -4.81 2.54
C ILE A 49 -15.09 -3.60 1.98
N SER A 50 -13.81 -3.78 1.62
CA SER A 50 -13.00 -2.73 1.01
C SER A 50 -13.54 -2.29 -0.35
N TYR A 51 -14.12 -3.20 -1.16
CA TYR A 51 -14.82 -2.81 -2.38
C TYR A 51 -16.06 -2.01 -2.08
N ILE A 52 -16.89 -2.43 -1.12
CA ILE A 52 -18.07 -1.65 -0.72
C ILE A 52 -17.63 -0.27 -0.22
N SER A 53 -16.60 -0.21 0.63
CA SER A 53 -16.04 1.03 1.14
C SER A 53 -15.51 1.94 0.03
N LEU A 54 -14.89 1.38 -1.00
CA LEU A 54 -14.43 2.13 -2.17
C LEU A 54 -15.59 2.85 -2.88
N PHE A 55 -16.71 2.16 -3.07
CA PHE A 55 -17.92 2.75 -3.68
C PHE A 55 -18.62 3.74 -2.75
N THR A 56 -18.65 3.52 -1.44
CA THR A 56 -19.22 4.48 -0.49
C THR A 56 -18.37 5.73 -0.32
N CYS A 57 -17.05 5.62 -0.42
CA CYS A 57 -16.14 6.77 -0.39
C CYS A 57 -16.18 7.62 -1.67
N LEU A 58 -16.42 7.02 -2.84
CA LEU A 58 -16.60 7.69 -4.12
C LEU A 58 -15.66 8.88 -4.41
N GLY A 59 -14.36 8.77 -4.00
CA GLY A 59 -13.37 9.84 -4.18
C GLY A 59 -13.54 11.05 -3.23
N ILE A 60 -14.51 11.00 -2.31
CA ILE A 60 -14.79 12.06 -1.32
C ILE A 60 -13.52 12.51 -0.59
N PRO A 61 -12.61 11.64 -0.09
CA PRO A 61 -11.46 12.12 0.66
C PRO A 61 -10.61 13.13 -0.11
N MET A 62 -10.21 12.83 -1.34
CA MET A 62 -9.39 13.75 -2.16
C MET A 62 -10.15 15.01 -2.57
N TYR A 63 -11.43 14.86 -2.92
CA TYR A 63 -12.31 15.98 -3.26
C TYR A 63 -12.48 16.93 -2.08
N ALA A 64 -12.79 16.39 -0.91
CA ALA A 64 -13.08 17.16 0.30
C ALA A 64 -11.85 17.91 0.83
N ILE A 65 -10.64 17.32 0.79
CA ILE A 65 -9.39 18.03 1.15
C ILE A 65 -9.28 19.33 0.34
N ARG A 66 -9.49 19.24 -0.96
CA ARG A 66 -9.38 20.41 -1.85
C ARG A 66 -10.46 21.46 -1.56
N GLU A 67 -11.70 21.05 -1.37
CA GLU A 67 -12.81 22.00 -1.14
C GLU A 67 -12.71 22.66 0.23
N VAL A 68 -12.34 21.93 1.27
CA VAL A 68 -12.12 22.50 2.62
C VAL A 68 -10.92 23.47 2.59
N ALA A 69 -9.82 23.12 1.92
CA ALA A 69 -8.66 24.00 1.82
C ALA A 69 -8.98 25.35 1.16
N LYS A 70 -9.87 25.38 0.16
CA LYS A 70 -10.32 26.62 -0.50
C LYS A 70 -11.08 27.58 0.39
N VAL A 71 -11.75 27.05 1.41
CA VAL A 71 -12.67 27.83 2.27
C VAL A 71 -12.26 27.87 3.74
N ARG A 72 -11.07 27.40 4.07
CA ARG A 72 -10.59 27.27 5.45
C ARG A 72 -10.59 28.55 6.27
N ASP A 73 -10.50 29.69 5.59
CA ASP A 73 -10.49 31.02 6.23
C ASP A 73 -11.90 31.61 6.38
N ASN A 74 -12.95 30.91 5.87
CA ASN A 74 -14.34 31.31 6.02
C ASN A 74 -15.14 30.25 6.79
N PRO A 75 -15.42 30.43 8.08
CA PRO A 75 -16.08 29.44 8.95
C PRO A 75 -17.47 28.99 8.44
N GLU A 76 -18.26 29.91 7.88
CA GLU A 76 -19.60 29.61 7.38
C GLU A 76 -19.53 28.66 6.17
N LYS A 77 -18.75 29.03 5.15
CA LYS A 77 -18.58 28.19 3.95
C LYS A 77 -17.92 26.86 4.28
N MET A 78 -16.94 26.86 5.18
CA MET A 78 -16.28 25.65 5.64
C MET A 78 -17.27 24.71 6.34
N THR A 79 -18.12 25.25 7.22
CA THR A 79 -19.16 24.48 7.91
C THR A 79 -20.14 23.90 6.92
N ARG A 80 -20.66 24.70 6.00
CA ARG A 80 -21.62 24.29 4.97
C ARG A 80 -21.06 23.14 4.12
N ILE A 81 -19.89 23.32 3.49
CA ILE A 81 -19.26 22.31 2.63
C ILE A 81 -18.98 21.02 3.42
N THR A 82 -18.51 21.14 4.65
CA THR A 82 -18.23 19.98 5.51
C THR A 82 -19.51 19.19 5.78
N VAL A 83 -20.60 19.85 6.13
CA VAL A 83 -21.88 19.19 6.40
C VAL A 83 -22.47 18.58 5.12
N GLU A 84 -22.43 19.29 3.99
CA GLU A 84 -22.90 18.77 2.69
C GLU A 84 -22.15 17.48 2.30
N ILE A 85 -20.83 17.45 2.45
CA ILE A 85 -20.01 16.27 2.15
C ILE A 85 -20.31 15.12 3.13
N LEU A 86 -20.48 15.40 4.42
CA LEU A 86 -20.87 14.41 5.41
C LEU A 86 -22.24 13.79 5.12
N LEU A 87 -23.23 14.59 4.73
CA LEU A 87 -24.55 14.09 4.34
C LEU A 87 -24.49 13.21 3.10
N LEU A 88 -23.72 13.61 2.08
CA LEU A 88 -23.47 12.78 0.90
C LEU A 88 -22.82 11.44 1.30
N HIS A 89 -21.78 11.50 2.15
CA HIS A 89 -21.09 10.28 2.59
C HIS A 89 -22.00 9.38 3.43
N ALA A 90 -22.84 9.95 4.30
CA ALA A 90 -23.84 9.20 5.05
C ALA A 90 -24.86 8.49 4.14
N PHE A 91 -25.34 9.17 3.10
CA PHE A 91 -26.22 8.57 2.10
C PHE A 91 -25.55 7.39 1.37
N LEU A 92 -24.31 7.58 0.90
CA LEU A 92 -23.55 6.51 0.24
C LEU A 92 -23.25 5.34 1.20
N THR A 93 -22.99 5.63 2.48
CA THR A 93 -22.81 4.63 3.53
C THR A 93 -24.05 3.79 3.75
N LEU A 94 -25.24 4.41 3.73
CA LEU A 94 -26.52 3.69 3.80
C LEU A 94 -26.68 2.71 2.63
N LEU A 95 -26.35 3.14 1.40
CA LEU A 95 -26.31 2.25 0.23
C LEU A 95 -25.31 1.12 0.41
N GLY A 96 -24.14 1.39 1.00
CA GLY A 96 -23.15 0.38 1.32
C GLY A 96 -23.67 -0.66 2.31
N TYR A 97 -24.39 -0.27 3.36
CA TYR A 97 -24.99 -1.23 4.29
C TYR A 97 -26.15 -2.02 3.69
N MET A 98 -26.89 -1.46 2.72
CA MET A 98 -27.84 -2.25 1.94
C MET A 98 -27.11 -3.35 1.14
N ALA A 99 -25.97 -3.03 0.52
CA ALA A 99 -25.15 -4.03 -0.16
C ALA A 99 -24.59 -5.10 0.83
N VAL A 100 -24.13 -4.69 2.03
CA VAL A 100 -23.72 -5.62 3.10
C VAL A 100 -24.86 -6.57 3.45
N ALA A 101 -26.08 -6.07 3.64
CA ALA A 101 -27.26 -6.91 3.96
C ALA A 101 -27.55 -7.91 2.83
N VAL A 102 -27.53 -7.48 1.57
CA VAL A 102 -27.73 -8.37 0.42
C VAL A 102 -26.66 -9.46 0.38
N ILE A 103 -25.39 -9.11 0.61
CA ILE A 103 -24.26 -10.08 0.62
C ILE A 103 -24.43 -11.09 1.76
N CYS A 104 -24.83 -10.68 2.97
CA CYS A 104 -25.11 -11.58 4.08
C CYS A 104 -26.24 -12.58 3.76
N LEU A 105 -27.22 -12.17 2.95
CA LEU A 105 -28.35 -13.04 2.58
C LEU A 105 -28.07 -13.97 1.40
N THR A 106 -27.16 -13.57 0.49
CA THR A 106 -26.98 -14.25 -0.81
C THR A 106 -25.67 -14.99 -0.96
N VAL A 107 -24.62 -14.56 -0.23
CA VAL A 107 -23.26 -15.11 -0.41
C VAL A 107 -22.97 -16.20 0.64
N THR A 108 -23.01 -17.46 0.23
CA THR A 108 -22.79 -18.63 1.11
C THR A 108 -21.45 -18.60 1.86
N LYS A 109 -20.37 -18.12 1.20
CA LYS A 109 -19.05 -17.95 1.84
C LYS A 109 -19.06 -16.92 2.98
N VAL A 110 -19.94 -15.92 2.94
CA VAL A 110 -20.12 -14.93 4.02
C VAL A 110 -21.02 -15.48 5.12
N GLN A 111 -21.99 -16.31 4.77
CA GLN A 111 -22.90 -16.94 5.71
C GLN A 111 -22.21 -17.88 6.71
N THR A 112 -20.97 -18.31 6.42
CA THR A 112 -20.18 -19.14 7.35
C THR A 112 -19.83 -18.42 8.65
N ASP A 113 -19.70 -17.08 8.62
CA ASP A 113 -19.42 -16.27 9.81
C ASP A 113 -19.94 -14.83 9.64
N ILE A 114 -21.26 -14.70 9.69
CA ILE A 114 -21.96 -13.40 9.61
C ILE A 114 -21.50 -12.44 10.72
N PRO A 115 -21.31 -12.86 11.98
CA PRO A 115 -20.85 -11.96 13.03
C PRO A 115 -19.52 -11.28 12.71
N LEU A 116 -18.56 -12.03 12.19
CA LEU A 116 -17.25 -11.47 11.77
C LEU A 116 -17.42 -10.51 10.60
N PHE A 117 -18.22 -10.87 9.59
CA PHE A 117 -18.45 -10.02 8.43
C PHE A 117 -19.12 -8.69 8.81
N LEU A 118 -20.14 -8.73 9.68
CA LEU A 118 -20.79 -7.54 10.20
C LEU A 118 -19.84 -6.67 11.04
N LEU A 119 -19.04 -7.28 11.89
CA LEU A 119 -18.02 -6.56 12.67
C LEU A 119 -17.03 -5.84 11.75
N LEU A 120 -16.53 -6.52 10.73
CA LEU A 120 -15.61 -5.92 9.77
C LEU A 120 -16.29 -4.83 8.92
N SER A 121 -17.61 -4.94 8.65
CA SER A 121 -18.37 -3.92 7.94
C SER A 121 -18.42 -2.58 8.66
N ALA A 122 -18.14 -2.53 9.97
CA ALA A 122 -17.96 -1.30 10.72
C ALA A 122 -16.88 -0.38 10.10
N THR A 123 -15.95 -0.95 9.31
CA THR A 123 -15.01 -0.19 8.48
C THR A 123 -15.70 0.86 7.62
N ILE A 124 -16.84 0.55 7.00
CA ILE A 124 -17.62 1.47 6.15
C ILE A 124 -18.10 2.66 6.99
N PHE A 125 -18.68 2.39 8.15
CA PHE A 125 -19.16 3.44 9.07
C PHE A 125 -18.02 4.32 9.59
N PHE A 126 -16.95 3.71 10.11
CA PHE A 126 -15.82 4.47 10.63
C PHE A 126 -15.13 5.30 9.55
N THR A 127 -15.10 4.83 8.30
CA THR A 127 -14.57 5.61 7.18
C THR A 127 -15.44 6.84 6.90
N ALA A 128 -16.77 6.69 6.96
CA ALA A 128 -17.70 7.79 6.72
C ALA A 128 -17.61 8.90 7.77
N ILE A 129 -17.54 8.55 9.06
CA ILE A 129 -17.40 9.53 10.15
C ILE A 129 -15.97 10.03 10.32
N GLY A 130 -14.99 9.42 9.63
CA GLY A 130 -13.56 9.64 9.85
C GLY A 130 -13.11 11.07 9.65
N CYS A 131 -13.66 11.78 8.66
CA CYS A 131 -13.39 13.20 8.38
C CYS A 131 -11.91 13.58 8.40
N GLU A 132 -11.01 12.62 8.15
CA GLU A 132 -9.56 12.91 8.16
C GLU A 132 -9.21 13.93 7.08
N TRP A 133 -9.93 13.92 5.96
CA TRP A 133 -9.85 14.90 4.90
C TRP A 133 -10.08 16.33 5.39
N PHE A 134 -10.93 16.54 6.40
CA PHE A 134 -11.14 17.86 6.99
C PHE A 134 -9.87 18.38 7.67
N TYR A 135 -9.24 17.55 8.52
CA TYR A 135 -8.02 17.92 9.22
C TYR A 135 -6.82 18.09 8.29
N GLN A 136 -6.77 17.33 7.20
CA GLN A 136 -5.79 17.52 6.14
C GLN A 136 -6.03 18.83 5.40
N GLY A 137 -7.29 19.18 5.10
CA GLY A 137 -7.68 20.43 4.45
C GLY A 137 -7.33 21.69 5.25
N ILE A 138 -7.44 21.62 6.58
CA ILE A 138 -7.01 22.70 7.50
C ILE A 138 -5.55 22.57 7.97
N GLU A 139 -4.78 21.63 7.37
CA GLU A 139 -3.35 21.39 7.66
C GLU A 139 -3.05 21.02 9.12
N ASP A 140 -3.96 20.28 9.80
CA ASP A 140 -3.76 19.82 11.19
C ASP A 140 -3.12 18.43 11.26
N PHE A 141 -1.99 18.25 10.58
CA PHE A 141 -1.26 16.96 10.51
C PHE A 141 -0.74 16.49 11.88
N LYS A 142 -0.41 17.42 12.77
CA LYS A 142 0.01 17.08 14.14
C LYS A 142 -1.04 16.27 14.88
N TYR A 143 -2.29 16.73 14.81
CA TYR A 143 -3.41 16.02 15.44
C TYR A 143 -3.62 14.63 14.83
N VAL A 144 -3.62 14.54 13.49
CA VAL A 144 -3.80 13.28 12.79
C VAL A 144 -2.72 12.26 13.18
N ALA A 145 -1.45 12.69 13.22
CA ALA A 145 -0.33 11.81 13.57
C ALA A 145 -0.38 11.33 15.03
N ILE A 146 -0.56 12.25 16.00
CA ILE A 146 -0.58 11.90 17.42
C ILE A 146 -1.76 10.99 17.73
N ARG A 147 -2.97 11.34 17.28
CA ARG A 147 -4.15 10.51 17.44
C ARG A 147 -3.95 9.12 16.84
N GLY A 148 -3.44 9.07 15.60
CA GLY A 148 -3.19 7.80 14.90
C GLY A 148 -2.24 6.89 15.68
N MET A 149 -1.13 7.44 16.22
CA MET A 149 -0.20 6.67 17.04
C MET A 149 -0.84 6.17 18.33
N VAL A 150 -1.58 7.01 19.04
CA VAL A 150 -2.24 6.64 20.30
C VAL A 150 -3.23 5.48 20.07
N VAL A 151 -4.09 5.61 19.08
CA VAL A 151 -5.10 4.57 18.77
C VAL A 151 -4.44 3.26 18.33
N LYS A 152 -3.42 3.33 17.49
CA LYS A 152 -2.67 2.13 17.07
C LYS A 152 -2.01 1.46 18.27
N THR A 153 -1.38 2.23 19.15
CA THR A 153 -0.74 1.67 20.38
C THR A 153 -1.79 0.97 21.26
N ILE A 154 -2.93 1.61 21.51
CA ILE A 154 -4.02 1.00 22.26
C ILE A 154 -4.51 -0.28 21.57
N SER A 155 -4.69 -0.27 20.26
CA SER A 155 -5.14 -1.43 19.49
C SER A 155 -4.15 -2.59 19.58
N VAL A 156 -2.85 -2.31 19.57
CA VAL A 156 -1.79 -3.34 19.76
C VAL A 156 -1.88 -3.94 21.16
N ILE A 157 -2.04 -3.12 22.19
CA ILE A 157 -2.20 -3.59 23.56
C ILE A 157 -3.45 -4.50 23.66
N LEU A 158 -4.58 -4.08 23.08
CA LEU A 158 -5.81 -4.88 23.07
C LEU A 158 -5.64 -6.18 22.28
N LEU A 159 -4.91 -6.18 21.16
CA LEU A 159 -4.57 -7.41 20.44
C LEU A 159 -3.88 -8.42 21.35
N PHE A 160 -2.83 -8.00 22.05
CA PHE A 160 -2.09 -8.89 22.97
C PHE A 160 -2.90 -9.33 24.19
N LEU A 161 -3.87 -8.56 24.63
CA LEU A 161 -4.72 -8.90 25.78
C LEU A 161 -5.88 -9.82 25.42
N LEU A 162 -6.53 -9.57 24.28
CA LEU A 162 -7.81 -10.20 23.93
C LEU A 162 -7.69 -11.36 22.95
N VAL A 163 -6.64 -11.40 22.13
CA VAL A 163 -6.45 -12.48 21.14
C VAL A 163 -5.47 -13.49 21.68
N LYS A 164 -5.94 -14.63 22.17
CA LYS A 164 -5.13 -15.69 22.82
C LYS A 164 -5.27 -17.04 22.14
N SER A 165 -6.38 -17.27 21.44
CA SER A 165 -6.72 -18.54 20.82
C SER A 165 -7.33 -18.32 19.43
N LYS A 166 -7.53 -19.39 18.66
CA LYS A 166 -8.18 -19.32 17.33
C LYS A 166 -9.64 -18.87 17.41
N GLU A 167 -10.31 -19.19 18.50
CA GLU A 167 -11.71 -18.84 18.77
C GLU A 167 -11.89 -17.32 18.91
N ASP A 168 -10.81 -16.57 19.19
CA ASP A 168 -10.83 -15.12 19.37
C ASP A 168 -10.84 -14.35 18.04
N ILE A 169 -11.33 -14.95 16.95
CA ILE A 169 -11.34 -14.34 15.61
C ILE A 169 -12.13 -13.03 15.57
N LEU A 170 -13.20 -12.89 16.35
CA LEU A 170 -13.96 -11.65 16.48
C LEU A 170 -13.12 -10.54 17.11
N TRP A 171 -12.31 -10.85 18.13
CA TRP A 171 -11.38 -9.87 18.73
C TRP A 171 -10.27 -9.49 17.77
N TYR A 172 -9.78 -10.43 16.96
CA TYR A 172 -8.83 -10.11 15.90
C TYR A 172 -9.45 -9.26 14.81
N GLY A 173 -10.70 -9.54 14.41
CA GLY A 173 -11.48 -8.68 13.51
C GLY A 173 -11.68 -7.27 14.07
N ALA A 174 -12.06 -7.15 15.35
CA ALA A 174 -12.21 -5.87 16.04
C ALA A 174 -10.89 -5.09 16.08
N TYR A 175 -9.77 -5.76 16.38
CA TYR A 175 -8.43 -5.16 16.29
C TYR A 175 -8.15 -4.60 14.90
N SER A 176 -8.45 -5.35 13.83
CA SER A 176 -8.17 -4.93 12.45
C SER A 176 -8.95 -3.67 12.05
N VAL A 177 -10.18 -3.52 12.55
CA VAL A 177 -11.00 -2.32 12.32
C VAL A 177 -10.54 -1.15 13.20
N LEU A 178 -10.42 -1.37 14.50
CA LEU A 178 -10.09 -0.31 15.47
C LEU A 178 -8.66 0.20 15.31
N GLY A 179 -7.71 -0.65 14.98
CA GLY A 179 -6.31 -0.29 14.78
C GLY A 179 -6.09 0.68 13.62
N VAL A 180 -6.93 0.60 12.59
CA VAL A 180 -6.86 1.48 11.42
C VAL A 180 -7.79 2.68 11.57
N LEU A 181 -9.03 2.45 12.01
CA LEU A 181 -10.12 3.43 11.92
C LEU A 181 -10.67 3.89 13.27
N GLY A 182 -10.28 3.27 14.40
CA GLY A 182 -10.79 3.67 15.72
C GLY A 182 -10.54 5.14 16.07
N GLY A 183 -9.48 5.74 15.51
CA GLY A 183 -9.22 7.16 15.61
C GLY A 183 -10.27 8.06 14.97
N ASN A 184 -11.10 7.54 14.08
CA ASN A 184 -12.09 8.29 13.35
C ASN A 184 -13.24 8.78 14.24
N ILE A 185 -13.53 8.08 15.33
CA ILE A 185 -14.47 8.57 16.37
C ILE A 185 -13.98 9.89 16.95
N PHE A 186 -12.71 9.97 17.31
CA PHE A 186 -12.13 11.21 17.87
C PHE A 186 -12.16 12.35 16.86
N ASN A 187 -11.97 12.06 15.57
CA ASN A 187 -12.13 13.06 14.51
C ASN A 187 -13.54 13.63 14.50
N PHE A 188 -14.55 12.76 14.50
CA PHE A 188 -15.95 13.16 14.44
C PHE A 188 -16.35 13.99 15.65
N VAL A 189 -15.93 13.57 16.87
CA VAL A 189 -16.21 14.32 18.10
C VAL A 189 -15.53 15.69 18.06
N ARG A 190 -14.26 15.74 17.65
CA ARG A 190 -13.51 17.00 17.58
C ARG A 190 -14.03 17.94 16.49
N LEU A 191 -14.59 17.41 15.40
CA LEU A 191 -15.14 18.20 14.30
C LEU A 191 -16.21 19.19 14.77
N ARG A 192 -16.96 18.84 15.83
CA ARG A 192 -17.97 19.72 16.45
C ARG A 192 -17.43 21.08 16.88
N LYS A 193 -16.11 21.19 17.18
CA LYS A 193 -15.43 22.44 17.56
C LYS A 193 -15.24 23.41 16.39
N TYR A 194 -15.31 22.91 15.17
CA TYR A 194 -15.08 23.68 13.95
C TYR A 194 -16.39 23.99 13.21
N LEU A 195 -17.48 23.28 13.55
CA LEU A 195 -18.79 23.48 12.92
C LEU A 195 -19.61 24.48 13.71
N HIS A 196 -19.99 25.55 13.08
CA HIS A 196 -20.86 26.59 13.65
C HIS A 196 -22.31 26.31 13.27
N LYS A 197 -23.04 25.61 14.14
CA LYS A 197 -24.42 25.16 13.88
C LYS A 197 -25.37 26.29 13.56
N ASP A 198 -25.18 27.44 14.20
CA ASP A 198 -26.03 28.64 14.04
C ASP A 198 -25.91 29.28 12.65
N MET A 199 -24.89 28.88 11.87
CA MET A 199 -24.66 29.37 10.52
C MET A 199 -25.19 28.39 9.44
N ILE A 200 -25.89 27.33 9.82
CA ILE A 200 -26.39 26.30 8.89
C ILE A 200 -27.87 26.52 8.58
N GLU A 201 -28.15 26.98 7.38
CA GLU A 201 -29.50 26.90 6.82
C GLU A 201 -29.71 25.53 6.16
N PHE A 202 -30.36 24.59 6.85
CA PHE A 202 -30.59 23.22 6.36
C PHE A 202 -31.25 23.16 4.99
N ARG A 203 -32.14 24.15 4.66
CA ARG A 203 -32.81 24.23 3.36
C ARG A 203 -31.88 24.67 2.22
N ALA A 204 -30.76 25.30 2.53
CA ALA A 204 -29.78 25.76 1.55
C ALA A 204 -28.65 24.74 1.29
N LEU A 205 -28.69 23.56 1.94
CA LEU A 205 -27.72 22.51 1.74
C LEU A 205 -27.99 21.73 0.44
N HIS A 206 -26.95 21.54 -0.33
CA HIS A 206 -26.97 20.79 -1.60
C HIS A 206 -25.96 19.64 -1.64
N PRO A 207 -26.12 18.57 -0.82
CA PRO A 207 -25.14 17.49 -0.70
C PRO A 207 -24.81 16.83 -2.04
N PHE A 208 -25.81 16.63 -2.91
CA PHE A 208 -25.62 15.96 -4.20
C PHE A 208 -24.88 16.81 -5.25
N SER A 209 -24.66 18.11 -5.00
CA SER A 209 -23.81 18.94 -5.85
C SER A 209 -22.36 18.47 -5.87
N HIS A 210 -21.92 17.83 -4.79
CA HIS A 210 -20.58 17.25 -4.63
C HIS A 210 -20.41 15.88 -5.31
N LEU A 211 -21.52 15.21 -5.70
CA LEU A 211 -21.50 13.86 -6.26
C LEU A 211 -20.75 13.81 -7.60
N LYS A 212 -21.08 14.71 -8.54
CA LYS A 212 -20.46 14.70 -9.87
C LYS A 212 -18.94 14.94 -9.83
N PRO A 213 -18.40 15.93 -9.10
CA PRO A 213 -16.96 16.10 -8.94
C PRO A 213 -16.28 14.91 -8.24
N ALA A 214 -16.92 14.32 -7.23
CA ALA A 214 -16.40 13.16 -6.52
C ALA A 214 -16.27 11.93 -7.44
N ILE A 215 -17.28 11.66 -8.29
CA ILE A 215 -17.25 10.57 -9.28
C ILE A 215 -16.08 10.73 -10.27
N HIS A 216 -15.75 11.94 -10.70
CA HIS A 216 -14.60 12.13 -11.60
C HIS A 216 -13.28 11.73 -10.95
N ILE A 217 -13.10 12.06 -9.67
CA ILE A 217 -11.91 11.64 -8.90
C ILE A 217 -11.95 10.13 -8.64
N PHE A 218 -13.12 9.57 -8.37
CA PHE A 218 -13.31 8.15 -8.15
C PHE A 218 -12.91 7.31 -9.37
N ALA A 219 -13.38 7.70 -10.56
CA ALA A 219 -13.10 6.96 -11.80
C ALA A 219 -11.60 6.75 -12.03
N PHE A 220 -10.78 7.69 -11.58
CA PHE A 220 -9.32 7.57 -11.63
C PHE A 220 -8.79 6.53 -10.62
N ASN A 221 -9.30 6.58 -9.37
CA ASN A 221 -8.77 5.73 -8.30
C ASN A 221 -9.32 4.30 -8.32
N VAL A 222 -10.50 4.09 -8.93
CA VAL A 222 -11.20 2.80 -8.89
C VAL A 222 -10.40 1.67 -9.51
N ILE A 223 -9.77 1.92 -10.65
CA ILE A 223 -9.01 0.90 -11.39
C ILE A 223 -7.84 0.37 -10.54
N VAL A 224 -7.11 1.28 -9.90
CA VAL A 224 -5.98 0.92 -9.03
C VAL A 224 -6.47 0.18 -7.79
N SER A 225 -7.53 0.66 -7.15
CA SER A 225 -8.06 0.07 -5.91
C SER A 225 -8.68 -1.31 -6.14
N ILE A 226 -9.41 -1.50 -7.25
CA ILE A 226 -9.97 -2.80 -7.63
C ILE A 226 -8.84 -3.82 -7.79
N TYR A 227 -7.79 -3.46 -8.49
CA TYR A 227 -6.65 -4.33 -8.74
C TYR A 227 -5.98 -4.84 -7.46
N LEU A 228 -5.84 -3.97 -6.43
CA LEU A 228 -5.15 -4.33 -5.18
C LEU A 228 -5.90 -5.37 -4.34
N GLN A 229 -7.24 -5.36 -4.34
CA GLN A 229 -8.05 -6.27 -3.51
C GLN A 229 -8.50 -7.53 -4.25
N LEU A 230 -8.41 -7.54 -5.58
CA LEU A 230 -9.00 -8.55 -6.43
C LEU A 230 -8.47 -9.95 -6.15
N ASN A 231 -7.17 -10.08 -5.92
CA ASN A 231 -6.52 -11.36 -5.67
C ASN A 231 -7.11 -12.08 -4.45
N ASN A 232 -7.30 -11.38 -3.32
CA ASN A 232 -7.87 -11.96 -2.11
C ASN A 232 -9.33 -12.38 -2.32
N VAL A 233 -10.11 -11.57 -3.06
CA VAL A 233 -11.52 -11.85 -3.32
C VAL A 233 -11.66 -13.07 -4.23
N LEU A 234 -10.96 -13.11 -5.36
CA LEU A 234 -11.00 -14.26 -6.25
C LEU A 234 -10.52 -15.53 -5.57
N LEU A 235 -9.41 -15.46 -4.83
CA LEU A 235 -8.86 -16.61 -4.14
C LEU A 235 -9.81 -17.14 -3.06
N GLY A 236 -10.45 -16.25 -2.27
CA GLY A 236 -11.41 -16.63 -1.25
C GLY A 236 -12.69 -17.24 -1.83
N PHE A 237 -13.18 -16.76 -2.98
CA PHE A 237 -14.33 -17.35 -3.64
C PHE A 237 -14.03 -18.68 -4.33
N MET A 238 -12.88 -18.78 -5.00
CA MET A 238 -12.53 -19.93 -5.85
C MET A 238 -11.82 -21.05 -5.09
N LYS A 239 -11.24 -20.75 -3.92
CA LYS A 239 -10.55 -21.72 -3.06
C LYS A 239 -11.11 -21.66 -1.62
N ASP A 240 -10.31 -21.24 -0.65
CA ASP A 240 -10.64 -21.21 0.77
C ASP A 240 -9.93 -20.06 1.50
N ALA A 241 -10.27 -19.88 2.77
CA ALA A 241 -9.68 -18.88 3.65
C ALA A 241 -8.19 -19.13 3.89
N GLU A 242 -7.77 -20.37 4.01
CA GLU A 242 -6.38 -20.74 4.28
C GLU A 242 -5.46 -20.29 3.13
N ALA A 243 -5.87 -20.49 1.88
CA ALA A 243 -5.15 -20.01 0.70
C ALA A 243 -5.02 -18.48 0.69
N VAL A 244 -6.07 -17.74 1.10
CA VAL A 244 -6.02 -16.29 1.27
C VAL A 244 -5.02 -15.91 2.37
N GLY A 245 -4.95 -16.68 3.45
CA GLY A 245 -3.97 -16.49 4.53
C GLY A 245 -2.53 -16.60 4.04
N TYR A 246 -2.21 -17.64 3.26
CA TYR A 246 -0.89 -17.82 2.67
C TYR A 246 -0.52 -16.68 1.71
N PHE A 247 -1.44 -16.29 0.84
CA PHE A 247 -1.21 -15.16 -0.08
C PHE A 247 -1.05 -13.84 0.67
N THR A 248 -1.85 -13.61 1.72
CA THR A 248 -1.73 -12.42 2.57
C THR A 248 -0.38 -12.32 3.26
N ALA A 249 0.14 -13.42 3.82
CA ALA A 249 1.46 -13.45 4.46
C ALA A 249 2.57 -13.07 3.47
N ALA A 250 2.56 -13.68 2.28
CA ALA A 250 3.53 -13.39 1.23
C ALA A 250 3.47 -11.91 0.76
N THR A 251 2.26 -11.40 0.52
CA THR A 251 2.09 -10.02 0.04
C THR A 251 2.37 -8.96 1.11
N LYS A 252 2.17 -9.24 2.40
CA LYS A 252 2.61 -8.32 3.47
C LYS A 252 4.12 -8.12 3.48
N ILE A 253 4.89 -9.20 3.32
CA ILE A 253 6.35 -9.12 3.22
C ILE A 253 6.77 -8.35 1.97
N LEU A 254 6.12 -8.62 0.84
CA LEU A 254 6.33 -7.90 -0.41
C LEU A 254 6.14 -6.38 -0.22
N VAL A 255 5.01 -5.94 0.38
CA VAL A 255 4.69 -4.52 0.60
C VAL A 255 5.76 -3.84 1.46
N ILE A 256 6.22 -4.50 2.53
CA ILE A 256 7.29 -3.98 3.40
C ILE A 256 8.57 -3.77 2.59
N THR A 257 8.96 -4.77 1.80
CA THR A 257 10.16 -4.70 0.98
C THR A 257 10.05 -3.62 -0.11
N MET A 258 8.90 -3.53 -0.76
CA MET A 258 8.62 -2.50 -1.78
C MET A 258 8.61 -1.08 -1.23
N SER A 259 8.28 -0.88 0.05
CA SER A 259 8.26 0.45 0.66
C SER A 259 9.64 1.13 0.63
N LEU A 260 10.71 0.35 0.65
CA LEU A 260 12.08 0.84 0.50
C LEU A 260 12.31 1.48 -0.87
N SER A 261 11.76 0.87 -1.92
CA SER A 261 11.89 1.37 -3.31
C SER A 261 10.93 2.54 -3.58
N SER A 262 9.71 2.50 -3.05
CA SER A 262 8.68 3.52 -3.33
C SER A 262 8.93 4.86 -2.65
N SER A 263 9.66 4.87 -1.53
CA SER A 263 10.00 6.11 -0.81
C SER A 263 10.75 7.13 -1.69
N LEU A 264 11.58 6.65 -2.61
CA LEU A 264 12.29 7.52 -3.56
C LEU A 264 11.34 8.23 -4.53
N GLY A 265 10.32 7.54 -5.00
CA GLY A 265 9.32 8.10 -5.93
C GLY A 265 8.61 9.34 -5.37
N ALA A 266 8.28 9.31 -4.08
CA ALA A 266 7.63 10.42 -3.40
C ALA A 266 8.50 11.70 -3.35
N VAL A 267 9.82 11.54 -3.30
CA VAL A 267 10.78 12.67 -3.28
C VAL A 267 11.04 13.21 -4.69
N ILE A 268 11.10 12.33 -5.69
CA ILE A 268 11.46 12.71 -7.06
C ILE A 268 10.29 13.34 -7.81
N MET A 269 9.05 12.89 -7.60
CA MET A 269 7.87 13.33 -8.33
C MET A 269 7.64 14.88 -8.29
N PRO A 270 7.74 15.59 -7.14
CA PRO A 270 7.60 17.05 -7.15
C PRO A 270 8.69 17.75 -7.96
N ARG A 271 9.93 17.23 -7.91
CA ARG A 271 11.07 17.79 -8.63
C ARG A 271 10.92 17.60 -10.14
N THR A 272 10.46 16.44 -10.60
CA THR A 272 10.18 16.19 -12.03
C THR A 272 9.07 17.10 -12.54
N SER A 273 8.00 17.30 -11.75
CA SER A 273 6.91 18.22 -12.11
C SER A 273 7.40 19.66 -12.27
N ASN A 274 8.29 20.10 -11.37
CA ASN A 274 8.89 21.45 -11.46
C ASN A 274 9.76 21.61 -12.70
N LEU A 275 10.66 20.65 -12.98
CA LEU A 275 11.54 20.70 -14.16
C LEU A 275 10.74 20.74 -15.47
N ILE A 276 9.62 20.03 -15.55
CA ILE A 276 8.73 20.08 -16.71
C ILE A 276 8.06 21.45 -16.82
N ALA A 277 7.56 22.02 -15.71
CA ALA A 277 6.94 23.33 -15.68
C ALA A 277 7.90 24.46 -16.08
N GLU A 278 9.20 24.32 -15.74
CA GLU A 278 10.27 25.24 -16.12
C GLU A 278 10.85 24.98 -17.53
N ASN A 279 10.31 24.01 -18.29
CA ASN A 279 10.83 23.57 -19.60
C ASN A 279 12.29 23.06 -19.58
N LYS A 280 12.80 22.61 -18.43
CA LYS A 280 14.17 22.06 -18.25
C LYS A 280 14.22 20.58 -18.58
N MET A 281 13.90 20.24 -19.84
CA MET A 281 13.74 18.84 -20.27
C MET A 281 15.04 18.03 -20.21
N ASP A 282 16.21 18.64 -20.34
CA ASP A 282 17.48 17.89 -20.26
C ASP A 282 17.83 17.54 -18.82
N GLU A 283 17.58 18.44 -17.85
CA GLU A 283 17.73 18.12 -16.43
C GLU A 283 16.71 17.03 -16.01
N PHE A 284 15.48 17.11 -16.53
CA PHE A 284 14.46 16.10 -16.34
C PHE A 284 14.92 14.71 -16.81
N LYS A 285 15.45 14.59 -18.04
CA LYS A 285 15.97 13.32 -18.58
C LYS A 285 17.07 12.74 -17.70
N VAL A 286 18.02 13.57 -17.26
CA VAL A 286 19.13 13.16 -16.39
C VAL A 286 18.59 12.67 -15.03
N LEU A 287 17.65 13.40 -14.44
CA LEU A 287 17.06 13.03 -13.14
C LEU A 287 16.31 11.70 -13.23
N ILE A 288 15.48 11.52 -14.26
CA ILE A 288 14.73 10.28 -14.47
C ILE A 288 15.66 9.09 -14.71
N GLN A 289 16.72 9.28 -15.51
CA GLN A 289 17.69 8.22 -15.74
C GLN A 289 18.38 7.79 -14.42
N LYS A 290 18.80 8.76 -13.60
CA LYS A 290 19.38 8.48 -12.28
C LYS A 290 18.39 7.75 -11.35
N SER A 291 17.12 8.15 -11.38
CA SER A 291 16.08 7.48 -10.61
C SER A 291 15.89 6.04 -11.05
N TYR A 292 15.84 5.79 -12.35
CA TYR A 292 15.71 4.44 -12.91
C TYR A 292 16.91 3.56 -12.55
N ASP A 293 18.14 4.09 -12.74
CA ASP A 293 19.38 3.39 -12.41
C ASP A 293 19.43 3.01 -10.90
N PHE A 294 18.99 3.94 -10.03
CA PHE A 294 18.90 3.70 -8.59
C PHE A 294 17.85 2.65 -8.23
N ILE A 295 16.66 2.73 -8.83
CA ILE A 295 15.60 1.75 -8.60
C ILE A 295 16.05 0.35 -9.04
N LEU A 296 16.72 0.21 -10.17
CA LEU A 296 17.27 -1.08 -10.60
C LEU A 296 18.33 -1.61 -9.62
N ALA A 297 19.26 -0.74 -9.20
CA ALA A 297 20.32 -1.11 -8.26
C ALA A 297 19.77 -1.57 -6.89
N LEU A 298 18.58 -1.09 -6.50
CA LEU A 298 17.92 -1.48 -5.25
C LEU A 298 16.97 -2.66 -5.45
N ALA A 299 16.12 -2.63 -6.48
CA ALA A 299 15.07 -3.62 -6.67
C ALA A 299 15.63 -5.01 -7.05
N MET A 300 16.71 -5.08 -7.84
CA MET A 300 17.31 -6.36 -8.22
C MET A 300 17.83 -7.16 -7.01
N PRO A 301 18.69 -6.62 -6.14
CA PRO A 301 19.14 -7.36 -4.96
C PRO A 301 18.02 -7.61 -3.95
N LEU A 302 17.04 -6.71 -3.81
CA LEU A 302 15.87 -6.94 -2.96
C LEU A 302 15.01 -8.11 -3.46
N THR A 303 14.80 -8.21 -4.78
CA THR A 303 14.08 -9.33 -5.38
C THR A 303 14.79 -10.66 -5.11
N VAL A 304 16.08 -10.74 -5.44
CA VAL A 304 16.89 -11.95 -5.22
C VAL A 304 17.03 -12.24 -3.73
N GLY A 305 17.25 -11.22 -2.92
CA GLY A 305 17.32 -11.33 -1.46
C GLY A 305 16.03 -11.92 -0.88
N LEU A 306 14.87 -11.42 -1.27
CA LEU A 306 13.59 -11.94 -0.79
C LEU A 306 13.36 -13.40 -1.26
N ILE A 307 13.72 -13.76 -2.49
CA ILE A 307 13.59 -15.14 -2.97
C ILE A 307 14.33 -16.11 -2.05
N PHE A 308 15.58 -15.83 -1.72
CA PHE A 308 16.40 -16.74 -0.90
C PHE A 308 16.11 -16.62 0.61
N THR A 309 15.68 -15.46 1.10
CA THR A 309 15.33 -15.28 2.52
C THR A 309 13.88 -15.65 2.84
N SER A 310 13.00 -15.86 1.85
CA SER A 310 11.59 -16.20 2.05
C SER A 310 11.35 -17.31 3.07
N PRO A 311 12.09 -18.44 3.09
CA PRO A 311 11.88 -19.47 4.11
C PRO A 311 12.05 -18.91 5.53
N SER A 312 13.16 -18.23 5.80
CA SER A 312 13.44 -17.65 7.12
C SER A 312 12.44 -16.53 7.48
N VAL A 313 12.10 -15.67 6.52
CA VAL A 313 11.19 -14.54 6.74
C VAL A 313 9.75 -15.02 7.01
N ILE A 314 9.23 -15.97 6.22
CA ILE A 314 7.90 -16.53 6.41
C ILE A 314 7.80 -17.25 7.77
N LEU A 315 8.75 -18.13 8.06
CA LEU A 315 8.73 -18.89 9.33
C LEU A 315 8.90 -17.96 10.55
N LEU A 316 9.73 -16.92 10.42
CA LEU A 316 9.93 -15.96 11.50
C LEU A 316 8.71 -15.07 11.73
N LEU A 317 8.13 -14.51 10.66
CA LEU A 317 7.03 -13.57 10.79
C LEU A 317 5.66 -14.24 10.94
N SER A 318 5.46 -15.41 10.32
CA SER A 318 4.14 -16.03 10.26
C SER A 318 4.05 -17.36 11.04
N GLY A 319 5.18 -18.02 11.30
CA GLY A 319 5.23 -19.32 11.96
C GLY A 319 5.21 -20.49 10.96
N GLU A 320 5.40 -21.71 11.48
CA GLU A 320 5.55 -22.94 10.68
C GLU A 320 4.30 -23.30 9.86
N SER A 321 3.12 -22.98 10.37
CA SER A 321 1.85 -23.20 9.67
C SER A 321 1.75 -22.46 8.34
N PHE A 322 2.59 -21.43 8.13
CA PHE A 322 2.66 -20.68 6.88
C PHE A 322 3.75 -21.17 5.92
N ALA A 323 4.38 -22.31 6.16
CA ALA A 323 5.37 -22.88 5.26
C ALA A 323 4.92 -22.96 3.77
N PRO A 324 3.65 -23.28 3.45
CA PRO A 324 3.16 -23.24 2.07
C PRO A 324 3.26 -21.85 1.40
N ALA A 325 3.28 -20.76 2.18
CA ALA A 325 3.42 -19.39 1.67
C ALA A 325 4.85 -19.05 1.19
N ILE A 326 5.84 -19.92 1.45
CA ILE A 326 7.24 -19.68 1.05
C ILE A 326 7.34 -19.53 -0.47
N LEU A 327 6.80 -20.49 -1.23
CA LEU A 327 6.82 -20.45 -2.70
C LEU A 327 6.02 -19.23 -3.22
N THR A 328 4.88 -18.94 -2.60
CA THR A 328 4.09 -17.74 -2.92
C THR A 328 4.93 -16.47 -2.76
N SER A 329 5.67 -16.34 -1.64
CA SER A 329 6.56 -15.20 -1.36
C SER A 329 7.69 -15.08 -2.38
N GLN A 330 8.27 -16.21 -2.80
CA GLN A 330 9.30 -16.24 -3.83
C GLN A 330 8.79 -15.76 -5.19
N ILE A 331 7.58 -16.19 -5.58
CA ILE A 331 6.95 -15.78 -6.85
C ILE A 331 6.63 -14.28 -6.81
N VAL A 332 5.97 -13.79 -5.77
CA VAL A 332 5.59 -12.37 -5.69
C VAL A 332 6.80 -11.44 -5.51
N ALA A 333 7.96 -11.95 -5.09
CA ALA A 333 9.18 -11.15 -4.97
C ALA A 333 9.58 -10.48 -6.30
N LEU A 334 9.28 -11.10 -7.44
CA LEU A 334 9.53 -10.52 -8.78
C LEU A 334 8.78 -9.20 -9.01
N ASN A 335 7.68 -8.97 -8.28
CA ASN A 335 6.94 -7.72 -8.37
C ASN A 335 7.73 -6.51 -7.84
N ILE A 336 8.74 -6.71 -6.97
CA ILE A 336 9.61 -5.63 -6.48
C ILE A 336 10.27 -4.92 -7.68
N LEU A 337 10.77 -5.72 -8.63
CA LEU A 337 11.41 -5.17 -9.83
C LEU A 337 10.39 -4.54 -10.79
N MET A 338 9.30 -5.25 -11.08
CA MET A 338 8.29 -4.80 -12.04
C MET A 338 7.60 -3.50 -11.57
N VAL A 339 7.16 -3.47 -10.32
CA VAL A 339 6.52 -2.27 -9.73
C VAL A 339 7.53 -1.12 -9.56
N GLY A 340 8.79 -1.42 -9.28
CA GLY A 340 9.86 -0.41 -9.26
C GLY A 340 10.00 0.27 -10.62
N ILE A 341 10.09 -0.50 -11.69
CA ILE A 341 10.23 0.00 -13.08
C ILE A 341 8.95 0.76 -13.50
N SER A 342 7.78 0.16 -13.34
CA SER A 342 6.51 0.80 -13.71
C SER A 342 6.23 2.06 -12.91
N GLY A 343 6.67 2.12 -11.64
CA GLY A 343 6.60 3.31 -10.79
C GLY A 343 7.41 4.50 -11.34
N VAL A 344 8.62 4.26 -11.83
CA VAL A 344 9.41 5.31 -12.49
C VAL A 344 8.70 5.79 -13.76
N MET A 345 8.29 4.88 -14.64
CA MET A 345 7.62 5.24 -15.90
C MET A 345 6.28 5.95 -15.65
N GLY A 346 5.47 5.43 -14.74
CA GLY A 346 4.11 5.93 -14.47
C GLY A 346 4.12 7.21 -13.64
N LEU A 347 4.62 7.14 -12.40
CA LEU A 347 4.48 8.22 -11.42
C LEU A 347 5.51 9.34 -11.59
N GLN A 348 6.72 9.02 -12.08
CA GLN A 348 7.78 10.03 -12.18
C GLN A 348 7.90 10.63 -13.59
N VAL A 349 7.36 9.97 -14.62
CA VAL A 349 7.40 10.44 -16.02
C VAL A 349 6.01 10.76 -16.54
N LEU A 350 5.16 9.75 -16.75
CA LEU A 350 3.88 9.93 -17.45
C LEU A 350 2.91 10.83 -16.68
N TYR A 351 2.86 10.70 -15.35
CA TYR A 351 1.98 11.52 -14.53
C TYR A 351 2.34 13.01 -14.57
N PRO A 352 3.61 13.45 -14.31
CA PRO A 352 4.00 14.85 -14.41
C PRO A 352 3.88 15.43 -15.82
N MET A 353 4.00 14.60 -16.85
CA MET A 353 3.80 15.00 -18.26
C MET A 353 2.33 15.11 -18.67
N GLY A 354 1.38 14.95 -17.74
CA GLY A 354 -0.06 14.98 -18.02
C GLY A 354 -0.59 13.79 -18.83
N ARG A 355 0.17 12.69 -18.91
CA ARG A 355 -0.18 11.48 -19.69
C ARG A 355 -0.77 10.38 -18.81
N ILE A 356 -1.55 10.76 -17.82
CA ILE A 356 -2.13 9.84 -16.85
C ILE A 356 -3.05 8.79 -17.48
N ASN A 357 -3.71 9.09 -18.60
CA ASN A 357 -4.56 8.15 -19.32
C ASN A 357 -3.79 6.91 -19.80
N ILE A 358 -2.48 7.07 -20.11
CA ILE A 358 -1.62 5.94 -20.46
C ILE A 358 -1.43 5.04 -19.25
N VAL A 359 -1.17 5.62 -18.08
CA VAL A 359 -1.01 4.86 -16.82
C VAL A 359 -2.29 4.07 -16.51
N ILE A 360 -3.46 4.73 -16.63
CA ILE A 360 -4.76 4.10 -16.41
C ILE A 360 -4.98 2.93 -17.38
N LEU A 361 -4.72 3.12 -18.66
CA LEU A 361 -4.88 2.08 -19.68
C LEU A 361 -3.97 0.88 -19.39
N CYS A 362 -2.69 1.11 -19.07
CA CYS A 362 -1.74 0.05 -18.77
C CYS A 362 -2.12 -0.71 -17.49
N THR A 363 -2.58 -0.01 -16.45
CA THR A 363 -3.09 -0.64 -15.23
C THR A 363 -4.34 -1.46 -15.50
N PHE A 364 -5.23 -0.99 -16.38
CA PHE A 364 -6.42 -1.74 -16.81
C PHE A 364 -6.04 -3.01 -17.56
N ILE A 365 -5.06 -2.95 -18.46
CA ILE A 365 -4.52 -4.15 -19.15
C ILE A 365 -4.01 -5.16 -18.11
N GLY A 366 -3.23 -4.71 -17.13
CA GLY A 366 -2.77 -5.56 -16.04
C GLY A 366 -3.91 -6.17 -15.23
N ALA A 367 -4.96 -5.40 -14.93
CA ALA A 367 -6.14 -5.91 -14.23
C ALA A 367 -6.86 -7.01 -15.01
N VAL A 368 -7.04 -6.84 -16.32
CA VAL A 368 -7.64 -7.87 -17.19
C VAL A 368 -6.79 -9.14 -17.22
N VAL A 369 -5.47 -9.01 -17.39
CA VAL A 369 -4.52 -10.14 -17.34
C VAL A 369 -4.60 -10.85 -15.98
N ASN A 370 -4.65 -10.08 -14.89
CA ASN A 370 -4.76 -10.62 -13.54
C ASN A 370 -6.04 -11.45 -13.35
N VAL A 371 -7.21 -10.92 -13.77
CA VAL A 371 -8.49 -11.65 -13.67
C VAL A 371 -8.44 -12.95 -14.47
N VAL A 372 -8.05 -12.87 -15.74
CA VAL A 372 -8.00 -14.05 -16.63
C VAL A 372 -7.09 -15.12 -16.07
N LEU A 373 -5.87 -14.74 -15.65
CA LEU A 373 -4.92 -15.70 -15.09
C LEU A 373 -5.36 -16.25 -13.73
N ASN A 374 -5.98 -15.45 -12.86
CA ASN A 374 -6.54 -15.97 -11.61
C ASN A 374 -7.62 -17.02 -11.86
N VAL A 375 -8.57 -16.76 -12.78
CA VAL A 375 -9.63 -17.73 -13.11
C VAL A 375 -9.05 -19.04 -13.63
N LEU A 376 -7.96 -18.99 -14.40
CA LEU A 376 -7.31 -20.17 -14.96
C LEU A 376 -6.42 -20.91 -13.95
N LEU A 377 -5.69 -20.18 -13.12
CA LEU A 377 -4.62 -20.75 -12.28
C LEU A 377 -5.07 -21.09 -10.85
N ILE A 378 -6.03 -20.37 -10.27
CA ILE A 378 -6.52 -20.66 -8.91
C ILE A 378 -7.04 -22.09 -8.75
N PRO A 379 -7.87 -22.64 -9.67
CA PRO A 379 -8.40 -23.99 -9.51
C PRO A 379 -7.30 -25.06 -9.42
N VAL A 380 -6.18 -24.86 -10.11
CA VAL A 380 -5.08 -25.84 -10.20
C VAL A 380 -4.01 -25.59 -9.13
N TYR A 381 -3.60 -24.34 -8.93
CA TYR A 381 -2.43 -23.97 -8.11
C TYR A 381 -2.78 -23.18 -6.84
N GLY A 382 -4.05 -22.87 -6.59
CA GLY A 382 -4.50 -22.15 -5.41
C GLY A 382 -3.78 -20.79 -5.25
N HIS A 383 -3.25 -20.52 -4.05
CA HIS A 383 -2.54 -19.28 -3.73
C HIS A 383 -1.27 -19.04 -4.57
N ASN A 384 -0.58 -20.11 -4.99
CA ASN A 384 0.56 -19.99 -5.91
C ASN A 384 0.11 -19.57 -7.30
N GLY A 385 -1.06 -20.04 -7.75
CA GLY A 385 -1.69 -19.58 -9.01
C GLY A 385 -1.99 -18.09 -8.97
N THR A 386 -2.53 -17.60 -7.85
CA THR A 386 -2.75 -16.16 -7.62
C THR A 386 -1.45 -15.37 -7.63
N ALA A 387 -0.38 -15.91 -7.03
CA ALA A 387 0.93 -15.25 -7.04
C ALA A 387 1.51 -15.10 -8.46
N VAL A 388 1.39 -16.16 -9.29
CA VAL A 388 1.79 -16.12 -10.70
C VAL A 388 0.92 -15.13 -11.48
N ALA A 389 -0.41 -15.16 -11.28
CA ALA A 389 -1.33 -14.21 -11.93
C ALA A 389 -0.98 -12.76 -11.59
N TYR A 390 -0.69 -12.48 -10.32
CA TYR A 390 -0.28 -11.15 -9.86
C TYR A 390 1.06 -10.73 -10.48
N MET A 391 2.06 -11.61 -10.49
CA MET A 391 3.38 -11.33 -11.08
C MET A 391 3.26 -11.05 -12.59
N LEU A 392 2.55 -11.88 -13.33
CA LEU A 392 2.39 -11.69 -14.78
C LEU A 392 1.56 -10.45 -15.12
N ALA A 393 0.62 -10.07 -14.26
CA ALA A 393 -0.13 -8.83 -14.41
C ALA A 393 0.78 -7.59 -14.26
N GLU A 394 1.71 -7.58 -13.28
CA GLU A 394 2.68 -6.49 -13.13
C GLU A 394 3.68 -6.44 -14.30
N VAL A 395 4.06 -7.58 -14.85
CA VAL A 395 4.83 -7.65 -16.11
C VAL A 395 4.03 -7.01 -17.24
N ALA A 396 2.73 -7.35 -17.38
CA ALA A 396 1.86 -6.78 -18.42
C ALA A 396 1.70 -5.25 -18.27
N VAL A 397 1.55 -4.73 -17.04
CA VAL A 397 1.54 -3.28 -16.76
C VAL A 397 2.84 -2.64 -17.21
N THR A 398 3.97 -3.21 -16.81
CA THR A 398 5.32 -2.66 -17.11
C THR A 398 5.59 -2.66 -18.60
N VAL A 399 5.32 -3.78 -19.29
CA VAL A 399 5.53 -3.93 -20.74
C VAL A 399 4.59 -3.02 -21.53
N SER A 400 3.32 -2.94 -21.15
CA SER A 400 2.37 -2.04 -21.83
C SER A 400 2.76 -0.55 -21.64
N MET A 401 3.23 -0.15 -20.45
CA MET A 401 3.77 1.21 -20.25
C MET A 401 5.00 1.47 -21.11
N PHE A 402 5.89 0.49 -21.24
CA PHE A 402 7.05 0.61 -22.11
C PHE A 402 6.64 0.81 -23.58
N ILE A 403 5.69 0.01 -24.08
CA ILE A 403 5.26 0.05 -25.49
C ILE A 403 4.46 1.34 -25.77
N ILE A 404 3.41 1.61 -24.98
CA ILE A 404 2.46 2.70 -25.21
C ILE A 404 3.07 4.05 -24.81
N GLY A 405 3.84 4.06 -23.71
CA GLY A 405 4.50 5.26 -23.18
C GLY A 405 5.81 5.64 -23.86
N ARG A 406 6.36 4.81 -24.75
CA ARG A 406 7.72 4.94 -25.35
C ARG A 406 8.08 6.34 -25.81
N ARG A 407 7.12 7.08 -26.38
CA ARG A 407 7.34 8.45 -26.89
C ARG A 407 7.67 9.46 -25.80
N TYR A 408 7.25 9.19 -24.57
CA TYR A 408 7.33 10.13 -23.44
C TYR A 408 8.40 9.73 -22.42
N ILE A 409 8.91 8.49 -22.51
CA ILE A 409 9.81 7.92 -21.52
C ILE A 409 11.26 8.06 -22.00
N PRO A 410 12.03 9.05 -21.49
CA PRO A 410 13.40 9.31 -21.93
C PRO A 410 14.40 8.44 -21.15
N ILE A 411 14.15 7.15 -21.03
CA ILE A 411 14.98 6.22 -20.25
C ILE A 411 15.76 5.33 -21.21
N GLN A 412 17.04 5.18 -20.95
CA GLN A 412 17.87 4.13 -21.54
C GLN A 412 17.76 2.88 -20.69
N PHE A 413 16.90 1.94 -21.12
CA PHE A 413 16.58 0.73 -20.35
C PHE A 413 17.74 -0.27 -20.25
N PHE A 414 18.65 -0.25 -21.20
CA PHE A 414 19.78 -1.18 -21.27
C PHE A 414 21.08 -0.40 -21.35
N LYS A 415 21.77 -0.28 -20.20
CA LYS A 415 23.13 0.24 -20.10
C LYS A 415 24.09 -0.85 -19.65
N LYS A 416 25.37 -0.73 -19.99
CA LYS A 416 26.40 -1.66 -19.48
C LYS A 416 26.43 -1.72 -17.95
N GLU A 417 26.18 -0.58 -17.29
CA GLU A 417 26.11 -0.48 -15.82
C GLU A 417 25.00 -1.34 -15.20
N HIS A 418 23.87 -1.56 -15.91
CA HIS A 418 22.79 -2.41 -15.43
C HIS A 418 23.22 -3.88 -15.34
N LEU A 419 24.18 -4.31 -16.19
CA LEU A 419 24.75 -5.65 -16.09
C LEU A 419 25.49 -5.86 -14.76
N HIS A 420 26.09 -4.81 -14.19
CA HIS A 420 26.73 -4.89 -12.86
C HIS A 420 25.70 -5.21 -11.78
N TYR A 421 24.48 -4.64 -11.86
CA TYR A 421 23.40 -4.95 -10.90
C TYR A 421 22.93 -6.40 -11.02
N VAL A 422 22.81 -6.89 -12.27
CA VAL A 422 22.44 -8.29 -12.52
C VAL A 422 23.52 -9.22 -11.97
N LEU A 423 24.80 -9.01 -12.33
CA LEU A 423 25.93 -9.83 -11.87
C LEU A 423 26.04 -9.80 -10.34
N GLY A 424 25.97 -8.60 -9.74
CA GLY A 424 25.98 -8.44 -8.29
C GLY A 424 24.85 -9.21 -7.61
N SER A 425 23.63 -9.14 -8.15
CA SER A 425 22.47 -9.84 -7.61
C SER A 425 22.59 -11.37 -7.79
N VAL A 426 23.10 -11.85 -8.92
CA VAL A 426 23.32 -13.29 -9.17
C VAL A 426 24.36 -13.87 -8.21
N VAL A 427 25.51 -13.20 -8.06
CA VAL A 427 26.57 -13.66 -7.13
C VAL A 427 26.08 -13.60 -5.69
N MET A 428 25.36 -12.53 -5.31
CA MET A 428 24.68 -12.44 -4.01
C MET A 428 23.72 -13.61 -3.82
N GLY A 429 22.90 -13.93 -4.83
CA GLY A 429 21.96 -15.06 -4.80
C GLY A 429 22.66 -16.39 -4.58
N GLY A 430 23.79 -16.63 -5.26
CA GLY A 430 24.62 -17.82 -5.05
C GLY A 430 25.17 -17.91 -3.62
N CYS A 431 25.62 -16.79 -3.06
CA CYS A 431 26.05 -16.72 -1.66
C CYS A 431 24.91 -17.03 -0.70
N LEU A 432 23.74 -16.41 -0.91
CA LEU A 432 22.56 -16.65 -0.08
C LEU A 432 22.05 -18.08 -0.18
N TYR A 433 22.13 -18.70 -1.38
CA TYR A 433 21.78 -20.10 -1.57
C TYR A 433 22.71 -21.02 -0.74
N ILE A 434 24.00 -20.78 -0.74
CA ILE A 434 24.97 -21.55 0.07
C ILE A 434 24.66 -21.35 1.56
N LEU A 435 24.43 -20.11 1.99
CA LEU A 435 24.10 -19.82 3.39
C LEU A 435 22.77 -20.43 3.83
N SER A 436 21.81 -20.58 2.94
CA SER A 436 20.52 -21.21 3.24
C SER A 436 20.63 -22.70 3.60
N GLN A 437 21.74 -23.37 3.21
CA GLN A 437 22.01 -24.77 3.59
C GLN A 437 22.45 -24.88 5.05
N PHE A 438 22.93 -23.79 5.66
CA PHE A 438 23.38 -23.73 7.05
C PHE A 438 22.28 -23.09 7.91
N TYR A 439 21.28 -23.90 8.31
CA TYR A 439 20.18 -23.40 9.14
C TYR A 439 20.63 -23.18 10.58
N LEU A 440 20.66 -21.93 11.03
CA LEU A 440 21.06 -21.51 12.38
C LEU A 440 19.87 -21.14 13.28
N GLY A 441 18.64 -21.38 12.81
CA GLY A 441 17.38 -20.86 13.36
C GLY A 441 16.93 -19.62 12.59
N SER A 442 15.61 -19.45 12.40
CA SER A 442 15.04 -18.47 11.47
C SER A 442 15.60 -17.05 11.63
N MET A 443 15.73 -16.55 12.86
CA MET A 443 16.24 -15.20 13.12
C MET A 443 17.74 -15.06 12.82
N LYS A 444 18.56 -15.99 13.31
CA LYS A 444 20.01 -15.94 13.09
C LYS A 444 20.34 -16.12 11.63
N THR A 445 19.71 -17.09 10.96
CA THR A 445 19.85 -17.31 9.52
C THR A 445 19.49 -16.05 8.73
N LEU A 446 18.35 -15.44 9.04
CA LEU A 446 17.90 -14.22 8.35
C LEU A 446 18.90 -13.06 8.52
N VAL A 447 19.38 -12.80 9.74
CA VAL A 447 20.34 -11.72 10.00
C VAL A 447 21.64 -11.95 9.25
N VAL A 448 22.18 -13.18 9.31
CA VAL A 448 23.41 -13.54 8.59
C VAL A 448 23.21 -13.38 7.07
N MET A 449 22.10 -13.85 6.52
CA MET A 449 21.80 -13.73 5.09
C MET A 449 21.67 -12.27 4.65
N ILE A 450 20.99 -11.43 5.43
CA ILE A 450 20.85 -9.98 5.11
C ILE A 450 22.22 -9.31 5.11
N ILE A 451 23.02 -9.50 6.15
CA ILE A 451 24.36 -8.89 6.27
C ILE A 451 25.26 -9.37 5.12
N ALA A 452 25.34 -10.68 4.90
CA ALA A 452 26.15 -11.26 3.84
C ALA A 452 25.70 -10.79 2.45
N GLY A 453 24.39 -10.76 2.20
CA GLY A 453 23.84 -10.28 0.95
C GLY A 453 24.20 -8.82 0.67
N CYS A 454 24.02 -7.93 1.66
CA CYS A 454 24.40 -6.52 1.54
C CYS A 454 25.91 -6.36 1.27
N LEU A 455 26.75 -7.10 2.01
CA LEU A 455 28.21 -7.04 1.84
C LEU A 455 28.64 -7.53 0.46
N VAL A 456 28.18 -8.71 0.03
CA VAL A 456 28.55 -9.30 -1.26
C VAL A 456 28.12 -8.41 -2.41
N TYR A 457 26.86 -7.93 -2.40
CA TYR A 457 26.35 -7.04 -3.46
C TYR A 457 27.15 -5.75 -3.53
N THR A 458 27.38 -5.10 -2.39
CA THR A 458 28.15 -3.84 -2.33
C THR A 458 29.60 -4.04 -2.79
N LEU A 459 30.24 -5.11 -2.36
CA LEU A 459 31.63 -5.43 -2.78
C LEU A 459 31.73 -5.62 -4.29
N ILE A 460 30.79 -6.32 -4.92
CA ILE A 460 30.79 -6.52 -6.38
C ILE A 460 30.62 -5.20 -7.11
N LEU A 461 29.69 -4.33 -6.68
CA LEU A 461 29.51 -3.02 -7.28
C LEU A 461 30.76 -2.14 -7.13
N LEU A 462 31.50 -2.27 -6.02
CA LEU A 462 32.78 -1.57 -5.80
C LEU A 462 33.87 -2.08 -6.73
N VAL A 463 34.04 -3.40 -6.83
CA VAL A 463 35.03 -4.04 -7.72
C VAL A 463 34.77 -3.65 -9.17
N LEU A 464 33.50 -3.61 -9.58
CA LEU A 464 33.06 -3.19 -10.92
C LEU A 464 33.08 -1.67 -11.13
N LYS A 465 33.50 -0.88 -10.12
CA LYS A 465 33.54 0.60 -10.14
C LYS A 465 32.25 1.24 -10.64
N ASN A 466 31.12 0.73 -10.16
CA ASN A 466 29.81 1.24 -10.57
C ASN A 466 29.58 2.65 -10.01
N SER A 467 28.96 3.53 -10.80
CA SER A 467 28.72 4.95 -10.44
C SER A 467 27.84 5.11 -9.17
N ILE A 468 26.94 4.18 -8.90
CA ILE A 468 26.08 4.21 -7.70
C ILE A 468 26.88 3.87 -6.44
N SER A 469 27.90 3.04 -6.51
CA SER A 469 28.77 2.75 -5.36
C SER A 469 29.49 4.01 -4.85
N ALA A 470 29.90 4.90 -5.76
CA ALA A 470 30.49 6.19 -5.41
C ALA A 470 29.49 7.10 -4.68
N LEU A 471 28.23 7.18 -5.15
CA LEU A 471 27.16 7.93 -4.50
C LEU A 471 26.84 7.41 -3.09
N PHE A 472 26.85 6.09 -2.88
CA PHE A 472 26.66 5.50 -1.55
C PHE A 472 27.76 5.90 -0.57
N PHE A 473 29.02 5.92 -1.02
CA PHE A 473 30.15 6.35 -0.21
C PHE A 473 30.09 7.84 0.13
N GLU A 474 29.71 8.70 -0.82
CA GLU A 474 29.50 10.12 -0.55
C GLU A 474 28.39 10.35 0.46
N MET A 475 27.27 9.65 0.35
CA MET A 475 26.16 9.74 1.33
C MET A 475 26.58 9.29 2.73
N ILE A 476 27.32 8.19 2.87
CA ILE A 476 27.85 7.71 4.16
C ILE A 476 28.85 8.73 4.72
N LYS A 477 29.74 9.27 3.90
CA LYS A 477 30.71 10.29 4.30
C LYS A 477 30.04 11.57 4.78
N LEU A 478 28.98 12.03 4.09
CA LEU A 478 28.17 13.19 4.49
C LEU A 478 27.38 12.92 5.77
N SER A 479 26.85 11.72 5.97
CA SER A 479 26.16 11.31 7.20
C SER A 479 27.11 11.25 8.40
N LEU A 480 28.36 10.85 8.21
CA LEU A 480 29.38 10.79 9.25
C LEU A 480 30.00 12.16 9.58
N ILE A 481 29.85 13.14 8.68
CA ILE A 481 30.33 14.54 8.91
C ILE A 481 29.25 15.37 9.62
N HIS A 482 28.00 14.95 9.62
CA HIS A 482 26.86 15.64 10.28
C HIS A 482 26.44 15.00 11.62
N ILE A 483 27.20 14.03 12.15
CA ILE A 483 27.18 13.54 13.54
C ILE A 483 28.39 14.14 14.26
#